data_e226d31209cac1aff9e64340bd49ad9a
#
_entry.id   e226d31209cac1aff9e64340bd49ad9a
#
_cell.length_a   1.000
_cell.length_b   1.000
_cell.length_c   1.000
_cell.angle_alpha   90.00
_cell.angle_beta   90.00
_cell.angle_gamma   90.00
#
_symmetry.space_group_name_H-M   'P 1'
#
loop_
_entity.id
_entity.type
_entity.pdbx_description
1 polymer ?
#
loop_
_entity_poly.entity_id
_entity_poly.type
_entity_poly.pdbx_seq_one_letter_code
_entity_poly.pdbx_strand_id
1 'polypeptide(L)'
;GAATIGVFFEKPGTAKRPGTAGWYNTAAFTKYAKEAGLYAHNVNADAFSNECRDKVIEIIKRDLGQVDLVVYSLAAPVRKMPETGEVVRSSLKPIGQTYTSTAIDTNKNEIITSSLEPATHEEIDNTVKVMGGQDWELWIEALKNADVLADGC
;
A
#
# COMPACT_ATOMS: atom_id res chain seq x y z
N GLY A 1 13.17 20.16 -8.02
CA GLY A 1 12.46 18.92 -7.76
C GLY A 1 12.43 18.61 -6.27
N ALA A 2 11.52 17.77 -5.84
CA ALA A 2 11.40 17.38 -4.44
C ALA A 2 12.35 16.21 -4.12
N ALA A 3 12.84 16.14 -2.88
CA ALA A 3 13.40 14.93 -2.31
C ALA A 3 12.25 13.95 -2.01
N THR A 4 12.44 12.67 -2.33
CA THR A 4 11.38 11.68 -2.18
C THR A 4 11.85 10.42 -1.46
N ILE A 5 11.01 9.88 -0.59
CA ILE A 5 11.12 8.54 -0.04
C ILE A 5 9.89 7.77 -0.49
N GLY A 6 10.08 6.70 -1.26
CA GLY A 6 9.01 5.83 -1.74
C GLY A 6 8.96 4.52 -0.96
N VAL A 7 7.77 4.09 -0.55
CA VAL A 7 7.53 2.77 0.01
C VAL A 7 6.70 1.97 -0.97
N PHE A 8 7.11 0.76 -1.28
CA PHE A 8 6.42 -0.13 -2.22
C PHE A 8 6.68 -1.58 -1.83
N PHE A 9 5.84 -2.47 -2.33
CA PHE A 9 5.97 -3.90 -2.07
C PHE A 9 5.90 -4.69 -3.36
N GLU A 10 7.07 -4.83 -4.02
CA GLU A 10 7.19 -5.37 -5.36
C GLU A 10 8.16 -6.54 -5.41
N LYS A 11 7.95 -7.46 -6.33
CA LYS A 11 8.83 -8.63 -6.50
C LYS A 11 9.92 -8.34 -7.51
N PRO A 12 11.20 -8.49 -7.14
CA PRO A 12 12.31 -8.36 -8.08
C PRO A 12 12.28 -9.46 -9.14
N GLY A 13 12.90 -9.19 -10.27
CA GLY A 13 13.15 -10.20 -11.29
C GLY A 13 14.10 -11.29 -10.79
N THR A 14 13.92 -12.50 -11.31
CA THR A 14 14.80 -13.65 -11.07
C THR A 14 15.27 -14.21 -12.42
N ALA A 15 16.23 -15.14 -12.40
CA ALA A 15 16.67 -15.83 -13.63
C ALA A 15 15.54 -16.59 -14.35
N LYS A 16 14.46 -16.93 -13.63
CA LYS A 16 13.32 -17.71 -14.17
C LYS A 16 12.06 -16.90 -14.44
N ARG A 17 11.95 -15.68 -13.90
CA ARG A 17 10.74 -14.85 -14.01
C ARG A 17 11.09 -13.36 -14.02
N PRO A 18 10.40 -12.54 -14.84
CA PRO A 18 10.51 -11.10 -14.73
C PRO A 18 10.00 -10.62 -13.36
N GLY A 19 10.46 -9.46 -12.95
CA GLY A 19 9.91 -8.75 -11.79
C GLY A 19 8.50 -8.22 -12.09
N THR A 20 7.87 -7.69 -11.06
CA THR A 20 6.60 -6.97 -11.22
C THR A 20 6.81 -5.64 -11.94
N ALA A 21 5.77 -5.11 -12.57
CA ALA A 21 5.86 -3.84 -13.30
C ALA A 21 6.34 -2.69 -12.41
N GLY A 22 5.84 -2.62 -11.17
CA GLY A 22 6.25 -1.61 -10.20
C GLY A 22 7.73 -1.70 -9.81
N TRP A 23 8.31 -2.88 -9.80
CA TRP A 23 9.76 -3.04 -9.60
C TRP A 23 10.57 -2.31 -10.66
N TYR A 24 10.23 -2.52 -11.94
CA TYR A 24 10.92 -1.86 -13.06
C TYR A 24 10.66 -0.36 -13.09
N ASN A 25 9.42 0.07 -12.81
CA ASN A 25 9.07 1.50 -12.74
C ASN A 25 9.86 2.21 -11.65
N THR A 26 10.00 1.60 -10.48
CA THR A 26 10.78 2.15 -9.37
C THR A 26 12.27 2.21 -9.70
N ALA A 27 12.80 1.20 -10.37
CA ALA A 27 14.20 1.20 -10.83
C ALA A 27 14.45 2.33 -11.85
N ALA A 28 13.53 2.52 -12.81
CA ALA A 28 13.62 3.62 -13.78
C ALA A 28 13.52 4.99 -13.10
N PHE A 29 12.57 5.16 -12.17
CA PHE A 29 12.43 6.38 -11.39
C PHE A 29 13.71 6.73 -10.64
N THR A 30 14.30 5.75 -9.93
CA THR A 30 15.55 5.93 -9.18
C THR A 30 16.69 6.37 -10.11
N LYS A 31 16.80 5.76 -11.28
CA LYS A 31 17.80 6.10 -12.28
C LYS A 31 17.66 7.56 -12.72
N TYR A 32 16.45 7.95 -13.15
CA TYR A 32 16.19 9.30 -13.64
C TYR A 32 16.34 10.37 -12.55
N ALA A 33 15.92 10.09 -11.32
CA ALA A 33 16.15 10.99 -10.20
C ALA A 33 17.65 11.22 -9.95
N LYS A 34 18.45 10.15 -9.97
CA LYS A 34 19.90 10.25 -9.83
C LYS A 34 20.55 11.05 -10.97
N GLU A 35 20.15 10.82 -12.21
CA GLU A 35 20.64 11.57 -13.38
C GLU A 35 20.29 13.07 -13.29
N ALA A 36 19.13 13.40 -12.69
CA ALA A 36 18.70 14.77 -12.43
C ALA A 36 19.30 15.38 -11.15
N GLY A 37 20.16 14.68 -10.43
CA GLY A 37 20.74 15.17 -9.17
C GLY A 37 19.72 15.29 -8.02
N LEU A 38 18.61 14.53 -8.07
CA LEU A 38 17.55 14.55 -7.08
C LEU A 38 17.72 13.41 -6.07
N TYR A 39 17.35 13.67 -4.81
CA TYR A 39 17.27 12.63 -3.81
C TYR A 39 16.01 11.77 -4.04
N ALA A 40 16.23 10.47 -4.20
CA ALA A 40 15.14 9.49 -4.28
C ALA A 40 15.58 8.19 -3.58
N HIS A 41 14.99 7.92 -2.43
CA HIS A 41 15.22 6.70 -1.67
C HIS A 41 13.99 5.80 -1.75
N ASN A 42 14.18 4.50 -1.94
CA ASN A 42 13.10 3.56 -2.08
C ASN A 42 13.22 2.41 -1.07
N VAL A 43 12.14 2.12 -0.39
CA VAL A 43 12.00 1.03 0.58
C VAL A 43 11.05 -0.02 0.01
N ASN A 44 11.58 -1.20 -0.33
CA ASN A 44 10.76 -2.32 -0.75
C ASN A 44 10.43 -3.19 0.46
N ALA A 45 9.29 -2.95 1.07
CA ALA A 45 8.83 -3.63 2.29
C ALA A 45 7.31 -3.55 2.43
N ASP A 46 6.76 -4.40 3.28
CA ASP A 46 5.34 -4.34 3.66
C ASP A 46 5.08 -3.07 4.48
N ALA A 47 4.36 -2.11 3.88
CA ALA A 47 4.03 -0.84 4.52
C ALA A 47 3.14 -0.97 5.76
N PHE A 48 2.45 -2.10 5.92
CA PHE A 48 1.65 -2.39 7.10
C PHE A 48 2.48 -2.84 8.31
N SER A 49 3.77 -3.12 8.12
CA SER A 49 4.64 -3.60 9.19
C SER A 49 5.26 -2.47 10.02
N ASN A 50 5.51 -2.74 11.30
CA ASN A 50 6.24 -1.82 12.17
C ASN A 50 7.67 -1.62 11.68
N GLU A 51 8.32 -2.69 11.22
CA GLU A 51 9.69 -2.66 10.70
C GLU A 51 9.83 -1.70 9.50
N CYS A 52 8.81 -1.64 8.64
CA CYS A 52 8.80 -0.70 7.53
C CYS A 52 8.67 0.74 8.01
N ARG A 53 7.77 1.02 8.96
CA ARG A 53 7.60 2.34 9.56
C ARG A 53 8.88 2.82 10.23
N ASP A 54 9.50 1.98 11.06
CA ASP A 54 10.74 2.31 11.76
C ASP A 54 11.87 2.62 10.77
N LYS A 55 12.01 1.81 9.73
CA LYS A 55 13.01 2.02 8.68
C LYS A 55 12.81 3.33 7.92
N VAL A 56 11.57 3.69 7.59
CA VAL A 56 11.26 4.95 6.91
C VAL A 56 11.61 6.14 7.82
N ILE A 57 11.24 6.08 9.09
CA ILE A 57 11.56 7.11 10.08
C ILE A 57 13.07 7.27 10.24
N GLU A 58 13.83 6.17 10.30
CA GLU A 58 15.28 6.21 10.35
C GLU A 58 15.88 6.93 9.14
N ILE A 59 15.38 6.63 7.93
CA ILE A 59 15.82 7.26 6.69
C ILE A 59 15.51 8.76 6.70
N ILE A 60 14.29 9.15 7.12
CA ILE A 60 13.92 10.57 7.23
C ILE A 60 14.88 11.29 8.16
N LYS A 61 15.10 10.78 9.37
CA LYS A 61 16.00 11.39 10.35
C LYS A 61 17.42 11.52 9.86
N ARG A 62 17.93 10.50 9.20
CA ARG A 62 19.32 10.46 8.70
C ARG A 62 19.55 11.41 7.53
N ASP A 63 18.62 11.45 6.56
CA ASP A 63 18.87 12.04 5.25
C ASP A 63 18.17 13.41 5.06
N LEU A 64 16.99 13.62 5.66
CA LEU A 64 16.16 14.79 5.42
C LEU A 64 15.89 15.62 6.69
N GLY A 65 15.95 15.01 7.85
CA GLY A 65 15.50 15.60 9.12
C GLY A 65 13.98 15.52 9.29
N GLN A 66 13.24 16.17 8.41
CA GLN A 66 11.77 16.22 8.40
C GLN A 66 11.23 16.07 6.97
N VAL A 67 9.94 15.81 6.84
CA VAL A 67 9.20 15.79 5.57
C VAL A 67 8.05 16.78 5.58
N ASP A 68 7.81 17.42 4.42
CA ASP A 68 6.79 18.47 4.24
C ASP A 68 5.46 17.90 3.76
N LEU A 69 5.45 16.68 3.22
CA LEU A 69 4.27 16.02 2.68
C LEU A 69 4.36 14.52 2.83
N VAL A 70 3.29 13.93 3.35
CA VAL A 70 3.09 12.48 3.38
C VAL A 70 1.91 12.11 2.50
N VAL A 71 2.14 11.22 1.54
CA VAL A 71 1.07 10.67 0.68
C VAL A 71 0.85 9.22 1.05
N TYR A 72 -0.30 8.93 1.64
CA TYR A 72 -0.72 7.57 1.94
C TYR A 72 -1.63 7.04 0.84
N SER A 73 -1.09 6.17 -0.01
CA SER A 73 -1.81 5.57 -1.14
C SER A 73 -1.55 4.07 -1.14
N LEU A 74 -2.19 3.36 -0.22
CA LEU A 74 -2.08 1.91 -0.07
C LEU A 74 -3.42 1.25 -0.39
N ALA A 75 -3.35 0.21 -1.21
CA ALA A 75 -4.46 -0.69 -1.46
C ALA A 75 -3.94 -2.12 -1.53
N ALA A 76 -4.47 -2.99 -0.68
CA ALA A 76 -4.11 -4.40 -0.67
C ALA A 76 -5.33 -5.25 -0.31
N PRO A 77 -5.48 -6.44 -0.87
CA PRO A 77 -6.56 -7.35 -0.51
C PRO A 77 -6.31 -8.05 0.85
N VAL A 78 -5.09 -7.92 1.38
CA VAL A 78 -4.64 -8.64 2.58
C VAL A 78 -3.74 -7.75 3.41
N ARG A 79 -3.92 -7.79 4.73
CA ARG A 79 -3.04 -7.15 5.70
C ARG A 79 -2.64 -8.17 6.77
N LYS A 80 -1.36 -8.23 7.12
CA LYS A 80 -0.89 -8.88 8.34
C LYS A 80 -0.91 -7.85 9.46
N MET A 81 -1.70 -8.13 10.50
CA MET A 81 -1.82 -7.23 11.65
C MET A 81 -0.49 -7.17 12.41
N PRO A 82 0.08 -5.98 12.65
CA PRO A 82 1.40 -5.87 13.27
C PRO A 82 1.44 -6.33 14.73
N GLU A 83 0.33 -6.20 15.47
CA GLU A 83 0.28 -6.58 16.88
C GLU A 83 0.07 -8.08 17.09
N THR A 84 -0.75 -8.72 16.24
CA THR A 84 -1.19 -10.12 16.44
C THR A 84 -0.55 -11.10 15.47
N GLY A 85 -0.05 -10.60 14.34
CA GLY A 85 0.41 -11.45 13.23
C GLY A 85 -0.72 -12.11 12.44
N GLU A 86 -1.99 -11.85 12.78
CA GLU A 86 -3.16 -12.34 12.08
C GLU A 86 -3.19 -11.82 10.64
N VAL A 87 -3.56 -12.69 9.69
CA VAL A 87 -3.74 -12.31 8.29
C VAL A 87 -5.21 -12.06 8.02
N VAL A 88 -5.55 -10.80 7.75
CA VAL A 88 -6.92 -10.32 7.51
C VAL A 88 -7.11 -10.04 6.02
N ARG A 89 -8.28 -10.37 5.47
CA ARG A 89 -8.63 -10.15 4.07
C ARG A 89 -9.82 -9.20 3.92
N SER A 90 -9.69 -8.26 2.99
CA SER A 90 -10.82 -7.42 2.58
C SER A 90 -11.75 -8.19 1.61
N SER A 91 -13.02 -7.81 1.58
CA SER A 91 -14.04 -8.35 0.70
C SER A 91 -14.66 -7.26 -0.16
N LEU A 92 -14.88 -7.56 -1.45
CA LEU A 92 -15.64 -6.70 -2.36
C LEU A 92 -17.06 -7.26 -2.49
N LYS A 93 -17.88 -7.01 -1.47
CA LYS A 93 -19.28 -7.47 -1.41
C LYS A 93 -20.21 -6.30 -1.08
N PRO A 94 -21.46 -6.35 -1.55
CA PRO A 94 -22.47 -5.35 -1.17
C PRO A 94 -22.79 -5.45 0.33
N ILE A 95 -23.33 -4.37 0.90
CA ILE A 95 -23.80 -4.34 2.28
C ILE A 95 -25.35 -4.41 2.26
N GLY A 96 -25.91 -5.30 3.07
CA GLY A 96 -27.33 -5.38 3.37
C GLY A 96 -28.15 -6.26 2.44
N GLN A 97 -27.88 -6.29 1.14
CA GLN A 97 -28.66 -7.10 0.19
C GLN A 97 -27.80 -7.66 -0.94
N THR A 98 -28.25 -8.77 -1.54
CA THR A 98 -27.60 -9.39 -2.71
C THR A 98 -27.61 -8.42 -3.89
N TYR A 99 -26.46 -8.28 -4.54
CA TYR A 99 -26.30 -7.53 -5.77
C TYR A 99 -26.22 -8.48 -6.96
N THR A 100 -27.08 -8.27 -7.95
CA THR A 100 -27.07 -9.05 -9.20
C THR A 100 -26.83 -8.13 -10.39
N SER A 101 -25.90 -8.52 -11.25
CA SER A 101 -25.53 -7.79 -12.46
C SER A 101 -25.19 -8.74 -13.59
N THR A 102 -25.16 -8.20 -14.79
CA THR A 102 -24.66 -8.91 -15.97
C THR A 102 -23.17 -8.64 -16.14
N ALA A 103 -22.43 -9.66 -16.58
CA ALA A 103 -21.02 -9.60 -16.93
C ALA A 103 -20.79 -10.30 -18.26
N ILE A 104 -19.64 -10.07 -18.88
CA ILE A 104 -19.23 -10.78 -20.12
C ILE A 104 -18.11 -11.75 -19.76
N ASP A 105 -18.33 -13.04 -20.08
CA ASP A 105 -17.25 -14.03 -20.14
C ASP A 105 -16.53 -13.85 -21.50
N THR A 106 -15.38 -13.18 -21.45
CA THR A 106 -14.61 -12.87 -22.67
C THR A 106 -14.00 -14.10 -23.33
N ASN A 107 -13.84 -15.21 -22.60
CA ASN A 107 -13.31 -16.45 -23.18
C ASN A 107 -14.37 -17.17 -24.00
N LYS A 108 -15.63 -17.10 -23.57
CA LYS A 108 -16.76 -17.73 -24.25
C LYS A 108 -17.56 -16.76 -25.12
N ASN A 109 -17.31 -15.47 -24.98
CA ASN A 109 -18.07 -14.40 -25.62
C ASN A 109 -19.57 -14.48 -25.29
N GLU A 110 -19.90 -14.76 -24.04
CA GLU A 110 -21.26 -14.93 -23.55
C GLU A 110 -21.56 -13.92 -22.44
N ILE A 111 -22.83 -13.47 -22.40
CA ILE A 111 -23.35 -12.67 -21.27
C ILE A 111 -23.73 -13.63 -20.16
N ILE A 112 -23.16 -13.44 -19.00
CA ILE A 112 -23.45 -14.21 -17.79
C ILE A 112 -24.11 -13.33 -16.74
N THR A 113 -24.95 -13.92 -15.89
CA THR A 113 -25.49 -13.25 -14.69
C THR A 113 -24.60 -13.60 -13.52
N SER A 114 -24.12 -12.59 -12.82
CA SER A 114 -23.32 -12.73 -11.60
C SER A 114 -24.09 -12.17 -10.42
N SER A 115 -24.21 -12.93 -9.35
CA SER A 115 -24.80 -12.50 -8.08
C SER A 115 -23.77 -12.55 -6.98
N LEU A 116 -23.70 -11.48 -6.19
CA LEU A 116 -22.86 -11.35 -5.03
C LEU A 116 -23.73 -11.27 -3.78
N GLU A 117 -23.57 -12.22 -2.89
CA GLU A 117 -24.23 -12.20 -1.59
C GLU A 117 -23.68 -11.04 -0.73
N PRO A 118 -24.48 -10.50 0.19
CA PRO A 118 -24.04 -9.41 1.05
C PRO A 118 -22.89 -9.86 1.94
N ALA A 119 -22.04 -8.90 2.29
CA ALA A 119 -20.95 -9.11 3.23
C ALA A 119 -21.52 -9.46 4.61
N THR A 120 -20.87 -10.40 5.29
CA THR A 120 -21.12 -10.66 6.71
C THR A 120 -20.52 -9.53 7.56
N HIS A 121 -20.92 -9.43 8.83
CA HIS A 121 -20.32 -8.46 9.75
C HIS A 121 -18.79 -8.65 9.87
N GLU A 122 -18.34 -9.90 9.94
CA GLU A 122 -16.89 -10.20 9.99
C GLU A 122 -16.17 -9.74 8.71
N GLU A 123 -16.74 -9.94 7.53
CA GLU A 123 -16.17 -9.46 6.27
C GLU A 123 -16.10 -7.94 6.18
N ILE A 124 -17.10 -7.24 6.75
CA ILE A 124 -17.10 -5.78 6.85
C ILE A 124 -15.98 -5.33 7.78
N ASP A 125 -15.90 -5.89 8.99
CA ASP A 125 -14.88 -5.55 9.97
C ASP A 125 -13.47 -5.82 9.44
N ASN A 126 -13.27 -6.95 8.77
CA ASN A 126 -12.01 -7.30 8.14
C ASN A 126 -11.65 -6.33 7.01
N THR A 127 -12.62 -5.89 6.22
CA THR A 127 -12.41 -4.89 5.17
C THR A 127 -12.00 -3.54 5.77
N VAL A 128 -12.60 -3.13 6.88
CA VAL A 128 -12.21 -1.91 7.61
C VAL A 128 -10.78 -2.03 8.15
N LYS A 129 -10.39 -3.18 8.70
CA LYS A 129 -9.00 -3.42 9.17
C LYS A 129 -7.97 -3.31 8.05
N VAL A 130 -8.30 -3.79 6.84
CA VAL A 130 -7.38 -3.79 5.70
C VAL A 130 -7.37 -2.45 4.96
N MET A 131 -8.55 -1.88 4.68
CA MET A 131 -8.74 -0.74 3.77
C MET A 131 -9.21 0.54 4.49
N GLY A 132 -9.48 0.46 5.78
CA GLY A 132 -9.87 1.62 6.60
C GLY A 132 -8.68 2.45 7.06
N GLY A 133 -8.95 3.46 7.87
CA GLY A 133 -7.94 4.42 8.34
C GLY A 133 -6.98 3.91 9.41
N GLN A 134 -7.15 2.69 9.92
CA GLN A 134 -6.39 2.18 11.08
C GLN A 134 -4.88 2.15 10.85
N ASP A 135 -4.42 1.68 9.68
CA ASP A 135 -2.99 1.69 9.39
C ASP A 135 -2.44 3.10 9.14
N TRP A 136 -3.25 3.95 8.50
CA TRP A 136 -2.89 5.36 8.33
C TRP A 136 -2.71 6.07 9.67
N GLU A 137 -3.57 5.80 10.65
CA GLU A 137 -3.43 6.30 12.02
C GLU A 137 -2.09 5.89 12.63
N LEU A 138 -1.71 4.60 12.51
CA LEU A 138 -0.41 4.10 12.99
C LEU A 138 0.78 4.82 12.32
N TRP A 139 0.69 5.13 11.02
CA TRP A 139 1.71 5.91 10.33
C TRP A 139 1.80 7.34 10.86
N ILE A 140 0.65 8.02 11.01
CA ILE A 140 0.60 9.40 11.53
C ILE A 140 1.21 9.45 12.94
N GLU A 141 0.80 8.54 13.82
CA GLU A 141 1.31 8.47 15.19
C GLU A 141 2.82 8.21 15.22
N ALA A 142 3.30 7.27 14.43
CA ALA A 142 4.73 6.95 14.37
C ALA A 142 5.57 8.13 13.88
N LEU A 143 5.16 8.78 12.79
CA LEU A 143 5.85 9.94 12.23
C LEU A 143 5.83 11.14 13.21
N LYS A 144 4.69 11.40 13.83
CA LYS A 144 4.51 12.46 14.82
C LYS A 144 5.36 12.22 16.08
N ASN A 145 5.32 11.01 16.63
CA ASN A 145 6.11 10.64 17.82
C ASN A 145 7.63 10.68 17.55
N ALA A 146 8.03 10.49 16.30
CA ALA A 146 9.42 10.56 15.88
C ALA A 146 9.91 11.99 15.61
N ASP A 147 9.01 13.00 15.62
CA ASP A 147 9.27 14.41 15.32
C ASP A 147 9.90 14.62 13.93
N VAL A 148 9.34 13.94 12.92
CA VAL A 148 9.85 13.99 11.53
C VAL A 148 8.88 14.66 10.56
N LEU A 149 7.80 15.27 11.04
CA LEU A 149 6.88 16.08 10.25
C LEU A 149 7.25 17.56 10.39
N ALA A 150 7.41 18.26 9.27
CA ALA A 150 7.61 19.70 9.26
C ALA A 150 6.34 20.45 9.68
N ASP A 151 6.47 21.70 10.10
CA ASP A 151 5.34 22.55 10.41
C ASP A 151 4.45 22.74 9.18
N GLY A 152 3.17 22.38 9.30
CA GLY A 152 2.20 22.45 8.22
C GLY A 152 2.18 21.25 7.27
N CYS A 153 2.91 20.18 7.59
CA CYS A 153 2.85 18.90 6.86
C CYS A 153 1.44 18.28 6.91
#